data_0a4aaf95c1352c171c03483a1590169e
#
_entry.id   0a4aaf95c1352c171c03483a1590169e
#
_cell.length_a   1.000
_cell.length_b   1.000
_cell.length_c   1.000
_cell.angle_alpha   90.00
_cell.angle_beta   90.00
_cell.angle_gamma   90.00
#
_symmetry.space_group_name_H-M   'P 1'
#
loop_
_entity.id
_entity.type
_entity.pdbx_description
1 polymer ?
#
loop_
_entity_poly.entity_id
_entity_poly.type
_entity_poly.pdbx_seq_one_letter_code
_entity_poly.pdbx_strand_id
1 'polypeptide(L)'
;MQAIESLSPEKAQEKTILHELAFNDEDANVSLAALEKLNSFVLWLKMSQIAKQSRVKKAAEKKVNAALLGEGDVTLSRQEIFSFLTETANADLVVQLVPQMLKKEPMLLQDDALASALIEKVAKPSFTQFVFLEGASPQLQTQLVNAHSDVSDLQKLAKKVSDDALVTKINARIDAIKEAAKRPVELKKQLTLGLSKYQALLDKSDVET
;
A
#
# COMPACT_ATOMS: atom_id res chain seq x y z
N MET A 1 19.80 16.66 -33.41
CA MET A 1 20.53 16.67 -32.13
C MET A 1 21.11 18.06 -31.82
N GLN A 2 22.01 18.64 -32.63
CA GLN A 2 22.61 19.96 -32.40
C GLN A 2 21.55 21.09 -32.21
N ALA A 3 20.44 21.06 -32.94
CA ALA A 3 19.37 22.05 -32.81
C ALA A 3 18.68 22.02 -31.42
N ILE A 4 18.56 20.84 -30.78
CA ILE A 4 17.96 20.73 -29.44
C ILE A 4 18.91 21.26 -28.36
N GLU A 5 20.22 21.08 -28.55
CA GLU A 5 21.24 21.55 -27.61
C GLU A 5 21.21 23.08 -27.47
N SER A 6 20.84 23.82 -28.50
CA SER A 6 20.75 25.27 -28.48
C SER A 6 19.46 25.84 -27.86
N LEU A 7 18.40 25.00 -27.71
CA LEU A 7 17.14 25.44 -27.12
C LEU A 7 17.25 25.55 -25.59
N SER A 8 16.64 26.56 -25.00
CA SER A 8 16.64 26.80 -23.56
C SER A 8 15.22 26.61 -22.98
N PRO A 9 15.04 25.75 -21.97
CA PRO A 9 13.73 25.59 -21.30
C PRO A 9 13.30 26.83 -20.51
N GLU A 10 14.20 27.80 -20.28
CA GLU A 10 13.91 29.07 -19.60
C GLU A 10 13.15 30.03 -20.49
N LYS A 11 13.28 29.89 -21.81
CA LYS A 11 12.59 30.77 -22.77
C LYS A 11 11.26 30.15 -23.20
N ALA A 12 10.15 30.86 -22.99
CA ALA A 12 8.80 30.34 -23.21
C ALA A 12 8.57 29.74 -24.61
N GLN A 13 9.06 30.39 -25.67
CA GLN A 13 8.92 29.87 -27.03
C GLN A 13 9.75 28.62 -27.27
N GLU A 14 10.99 28.56 -26.80
CA GLU A 14 11.87 27.41 -26.93
C GLU A 14 11.38 26.24 -26.08
N LYS A 15 10.82 26.50 -24.90
CA LYS A 15 10.15 25.53 -24.07
C LYS A 15 8.96 24.86 -24.79
N THR A 16 8.16 25.66 -25.49
CA THR A 16 7.05 25.12 -26.30
C THR A 16 7.54 24.17 -27.39
N ILE A 17 8.61 24.55 -28.09
CA ILE A 17 9.25 23.69 -29.11
C ILE A 17 9.76 22.40 -28.47
N LEU A 18 10.43 22.48 -27.32
CA LEU A 18 10.89 21.29 -26.61
C LEU A 18 9.74 20.37 -26.20
N HIS A 19 8.61 20.93 -25.76
CA HIS A 19 7.41 20.12 -25.47
C HIS A 19 6.88 19.42 -26.71
N GLU A 20 6.80 20.12 -27.86
CA GLU A 20 6.33 19.53 -29.10
C GLU A 20 7.23 18.40 -29.57
N LEU A 21 8.55 18.59 -29.54
CA LEU A 21 9.53 17.57 -29.89
C LEU A 21 9.46 16.36 -28.93
N ALA A 22 9.28 16.60 -27.64
CA ALA A 22 9.16 15.52 -26.65
C ALA A 22 7.97 14.59 -26.87
N PHE A 23 6.84 15.15 -27.36
CA PHE A 23 5.59 14.39 -27.48
C PHE A 23 5.30 13.87 -28.89
N ASN A 24 5.74 14.59 -29.92
CA ASN A 24 5.27 14.36 -31.28
C ASN A 24 6.36 13.92 -32.26
N ASP A 25 7.64 13.98 -31.88
CA ASP A 25 8.71 13.57 -32.80
C ASP A 25 8.75 12.06 -33.03
N GLU A 26 8.96 11.65 -34.27
CA GLU A 26 9.05 10.24 -34.64
C GLU A 26 10.41 9.61 -34.29
N ASP A 27 11.46 10.41 -34.09
CA ASP A 27 12.76 9.96 -33.62
C ASP A 27 12.82 9.92 -32.10
N ALA A 28 12.96 8.72 -31.54
CA ALA A 28 13.11 8.51 -30.10
C ALA A 28 14.29 9.29 -29.49
N ASN A 29 15.37 9.54 -30.23
CA ASN A 29 16.50 10.29 -29.72
C ASN A 29 16.17 11.77 -29.57
N VAL A 30 15.37 12.33 -30.49
CA VAL A 30 14.89 13.71 -30.44
C VAL A 30 13.95 13.87 -29.26
N SER A 31 12.95 12.99 -29.13
CA SER A 31 12.01 13.01 -27.99
C SER A 31 12.74 12.90 -26.66
N LEU A 32 13.68 11.98 -26.51
CA LEU A 32 14.45 11.82 -25.27
C LEU A 32 15.34 13.04 -24.98
N ALA A 33 16.02 13.60 -25.97
CA ALA A 33 16.83 14.79 -25.78
C ALA A 33 15.99 16.01 -25.34
N ALA A 34 14.79 16.16 -25.88
CA ALA A 34 13.87 17.22 -25.47
C ALA A 34 13.35 17.00 -24.05
N LEU A 35 13.02 15.77 -23.66
CA LEU A 35 12.61 15.41 -22.29
C LEU A 35 13.72 15.65 -21.27
N GLU A 36 14.96 15.27 -21.60
CA GLU A 36 16.15 15.51 -20.74
C GLU A 36 16.37 17.01 -20.52
N LYS A 37 16.20 17.83 -21.55
CA LYS A 37 16.32 19.29 -21.42
C LYS A 37 15.21 19.90 -20.57
N LEU A 38 13.98 19.43 -20.70
CA LEU A 38 12.86 19.91 -19.91
C LEU A 38 12.96 19.47 -18.44
N ASN A 39 13.63 18.35 -18.17
CA ASN A 39 13.93 17.77 -16.86
C ASN A 39 12.76 17.84 -15.86
N SER A 40 11.55 17.50 -16.30
CA SER A 40 10.34 17.60 -15.48
C SER A 40 9.80 16.21 -15.13
N PHE A 41 9.63 15.92 -13.84
CA PHE A 41 9.03 14.68 -13.36
C PHE A 41 7.66 14.42 -14.00
N VAL A 42 6.81 15.44 -14.06
CA VAL A 42 5.45 15.32 -14.63
C VAL A 42 5.50 14.92 -16.11
N LEU A 43 6.46 15.43 -16.87
CA LEU A 43 6.62 15.06 -18.28
C LEU A 43 7.14 13.63 -18.43
N TRP A 44 8.13 13.24 -17.64
CA TRP A 44 8.62 11.86 -17.60
C TRP A 44 7.52 10.89 -17.21
N LEU A 45 6.73 11.21 -16.19
CA LEU A 45 5.59 10.42 -15.76
C LEU A 45 4.55 10.27 -16.88
N LYS A 46 4.21 11.37 -17.56
CA LYS A 46 3.26 11.34 -18.68
C LYS A 46 3.79 10.47 -19.81
N MET A 47 5.07 10.61 -20.18
CA MET A 47 5.67 9.82 -21.26
C MET A 47 5.82 8.34 -20.90
N SER A 48 6.00 7.99 -19.64
CA SER A 48 5.97 6.57 -19.21
C SER A 48 4.62 5.91 -19.43
N GLN A 49 3.54 6.69 -19.48
CA GLN A 49 2.17 6.19 -19.69
C GLN A 49 1.76 6.19 -21.17
N ILE A 50 2.02 7.31 -21.89
CA ILE A 50 1.43 7.54 -23.21
C ILE A 50 2.40 7.41 -24.38
N ALA A 51 3.72 7.30 -24.16
CA ALA A 51 4.68 7.25 -25.25
C ALA A 51 4.41 6.04 -26.17
N LYS A 52 4.28 6.32 -27.47
CA LYS A 52 4.07 5.30 -28.50
C LYS A 52 5.35 4.47 -28.74
N GLN A 53 6.49 5.11 -28.63
CA GLN A 53 7.79 4.48 -28.83
C GLN A 53 8.25 3.76 -27.57
N SER A 54 8.44 2.45 -27.66
CA SER A 54 8.86 1.60 -26.52
C SER A 54 10.16 2.08 -25.86
N ARG A 55 11.09 2.65 -26.64
CA ARG A 55 12.35 3.17 -26.12
C ARG A 55 12.15 4.40 -25.23
N VAL A 56 11.31 5.33 -25.66
CA VAL A 56 10.94 6.54 -24.87
C VAL A 56 10.21 6.13 -23.62
N LYS A 57 9.23 5.22 -23.74
CA LYS A 57 8.45 4.70 -22.61
C LYS A 57 9.35 4.09 -21.52
N LYS A 58 10.24 3.16 -21.90
CA LYS A 58 11.19 2.52 -20.97
C LYS A 58 12.15 3.49 -20.30
N ALA A 59 12.65 4.47 -21.06
CA ALA A 59 13.53 5.51 -20.51
C ALA A 59 12.77 6.38 -19.50
N ALA A 60 11.53 6.74 -19.82
CA ALA A 60 10.66 7.51 -18.93
C ALA A 60 10.32 6.73 -17.64
N GLU A 61 9.97 5.46 -17.73
CA GLU A 61 9.76 4.58 -16.58
C GLU A 61 11.00 4.55 -15.68
N LYS A 62 12.19 4.39 -16.26
CA LYS A 62 13.45 4.39 -15.52
C LYS A 62 13.70 5.73 -14.80
N LYS A 63 13.46 6.86 -15.47
CA LYS A 63 13.62 8.20 -14.86
C LYS A 63 12.63 8.43 -13.74
N VAL A 64 11.37 8.05 -13.91
CA VAL A 64 10.33 8.13 -12.87
C VAL A 64 10.72 7.31 -11.65
N ASN A 65 11.14 6.06 -11.84
CA ASN A 65 11.55 5.19 -10.74
C ASN A 65 12.78 5.76 -10.00
N ALA A 66 13.78 6.24 -10.74
CA ALA A 66 14.95 6.88 -10.14
C ALA A 66 14.58 8.12 -9.32
N ALA A 67 13.72 9.00 -9.83
CA ALA A 67 13.25 10.17 -9.11
C ALA A 67 12.50 9.82 -7.82
N LEU A 68 11.61 8.82 -7.86
CA LEU A 68 10.86 8.34 -6.70
C LEU A 68 11.76 7.69 -5.65
N LEU A 69 12.88 7.10 -6.07
CA LEU A 69 13.91 6.55 -5.18
C LEU A 69 14.91 7.61 -4.70
N GLY A 70 14.75 8.88 -5.09
CA GLY A 70 15.70 9.95 -4.78
C GLY A 70 17.04 9.79 -5.51
N GLU A 71 17.01 9.20 -6.70
CA GLU A 71 18.16 8.98 -7.57
C GLU A 71 18.03 9.79 -8.87
N GLY A 72 19.16 10.16 -9.46
CA GLY A 72 19.20 10.88 -10.74
C GLY A 72 19.03 12.39 -10.63
N ASP A 73 18.74 13.02 -11.77
CA ASP A 73 18.76 14.49 -11.95
C ASP A 73 17.42 15.15 -11.59
N VAL A 74 16.36 14.36 -11.50
CA VAL A 74 15.01 14.86 -11.13
C VAL A 74 14.82 14.69 -9.64
N THR A 75 14.73 15.80 -8.91
CA THR A 75 14.57 15.79 -7.45
C THR A 75 13.11 16.00 -7.08
N LEU A 76 12.59 15.13 -6.23
CA LEU A 76 11.26 15.25 -5.64
C LEU A 76 11.38 15.49 -4.14
N SER A 77 10.52 16.34 -3.61
CA SER A 77 10.33 16.44 -2.17
C SER A 77 9.67 15.17 -1.61
N ARG A 78 9.88 14.92 -0.31
CA ARG A 78 9.21 13.80 0.38
C ARG A 78 7.68 13.86 0.21
N GLN A 79 7.11 15.04 0.29
CA GLN A 79 5.67 15.23 0.13
C GLN A 79 5.18 14.86 -1.27
N GLU A 80 5.92 15.23 -2.33
CA GLU A 80 5.59 14.86 -3.71
C GLU A 80 5.65 13.34 -3.92
N ILE A 81 6.66 12.67 -3.34
CA ILE A 81 6.78 11.21 -3.38
C ILE A 81 5.58 10.57 -2.70
N PHE A 82 5.20 11.02 -1.51
CA PHE A 82 4.06 10.47 -0.75
C PHE A 82 2.73 10.69 -1.48
N SER A 83 2.49 11.90 -1.98
CA SER A 83 1.31 12.19 -2.79
C SER A 83 1.24 11.29 -4.02
N PHE A 84 2.36 11.13 -4.71
CA PHE A 84 2.43 10.23 -5.86
C PHE A 84 2.07 8.78 -5.48
N LEU A 85 2.68 8.22 -4.42
CA LEU A 85 2.45 6.83 -4.00
C LEU A 85 0.99 6.58 -3.57
N THR A 86 0.36 7.56 -2.95
CA THR A 86 -1.04 7.46 -2.50
C THR A 86 -2.05 7.72 -3.61
N GLU A 87 -1.71 8.53 -4.61
CA GLU A 87 -2.61 8.91 -5.70
C GLU A 87 -2.47 8.02 -6.95
N THR A 88 -1.30 7.42 -7.18
CA THR A 88 -1.05 6.62 -8.39
C THR A 88 -2.08 5.51 -8.57
N ALA A 89 -2.59 5.32 -9.77
CA ALA A 89 -3.45 4.18 -10.10
C ALA A 89 -2.69 2.84 -10.18
N ASN A 90 -1.35 2.88 -10.23
CA ASN A 90 -0.50 1.69 -10.39
C ASN A 90 -0.08 1.13 -9.01
N ALA A 91 -0.90 0.26 -8.44
CA ALA A 91 -0.63 -0.41 -7.18
C ALA A 91 0.62 -1.32 -7.24
N ASP A 92 0.91 -1.93 -8.39
CA ASP A 92 2.09 -2.79 -8.56
C ASP A 92 3.39 -1.98 -8.48
N LEU A 93 3.39 -0.75 -8.95
CA LEU A 93 4.51 0.17 -8.80
C LEU A 93 4.78 0.46 -7.31
N VAL A 94 3.74 0.69 -6.51
CA VAL A 94 3.86 0.87 -5.05
C VAL A 94 4.50 -0.35 -4.40
N VAL A 95 4.04 -1.56 -4.74
CA VAL A 95 4.60 -2.82 -4.24
C VAL A 95 6.07 -2.99 -4.57
N GLN A 96 6.51 -2.51 -5.75
CA GLN A 96 7.91 -2.59 -6.18
C GLN A 96 8.79 -1.53 -5.51
N LEU A 97 8.30 -0.30 -5.35
CA LEU A 97 9.09 0.82 -4.87
C LEU A 97 9.24 0.87 -3.35
N VAL A 98 8.18 0.61 -2.59
CA VAL A 98 8.19 0.75 -1.13
C VAL A 98 9.29 -0.07 -0.46
N PRO A 99 9.56 -1.35 -0.82
CA PRO A 99 10.68 -2.09 -0.26
C PRO A 99 12.07 -1.49 -0.56
N GLN A 100 12.21 -0.85 -1.72
CA GLN A 100 13.46 -0.18 -2.10
C GLN A 100 13.63 1.14 -1.34
N MET A 101 12.54 1.87 -1.14
CA MET A 101 12.53 3.10 -0.35
C MET A 101 12.85 2.83 1.13
N LEU A 102 12.33 1.73 1.71
CA LEU A 102 12.63 1.33 3.08
C LEU A 102 14.12 1.03 3.32
N LYS A 103 14.85 0.54 2.31
CA LYS A 103 16.30 0.36 2.43
C LYS A 103 17.06 1.67 2.63
N LYS A 104 16.53 2.77 2.09
CA LYS A 104 17.11 4.12 2.21
C LYS A 104 16.55 4.88 3.40
N GLU A 105 15.29 4.70 3.70
CA GLU A 105 14.57 5.34 4.78
C GLU A 105 13.80 4.29 5.62
N PRO A 106 14.47 3.61 6.58
CA PRO A 106 13.83 2.55 7.39
C PRO A 106 12.60 3.00 8.19
N MET A 107 12.51 4.30 8.48
CA MET A 107 11.40 4.88 9.24
C MET A 107 10.21 5.31 8.37
N LEU A 108 10.25 5.06 7.06
CA LEU A 108 9.21 5.51 6.11
C LEU A 108 7.80 5.09 6.54
N LEU A 109 7.62 3.84 6.95
CA LEU A 109 6.32 3.26 7.32
C LEU A 109 5.95 3.47 8.81
N GLN A 110 6.77 4.22 9.58
CA GLN A 110 6.39 4.68 10.92
C GLN A 110 5.36 5.83 10.88
N ASP A 111 5.17 6.43 9.73
CA ASP A 111 4.04 7.34 9.47
C ASP A 111 2.77 6.49 9.24
N ASP A 112 1.93 6.42 10.27
CA ASP A 112 0.71 5.60 10.25
C ASP A 112 -0.27 6.03 9.14
N ALA A 113 -0.33 7.33 8.84
CA ALA A 113 -1.22 7.84 7.80
C ALA A 113 -0.75 7.37 6.41
N LEU A 114 0.55 7.48 6.13
CA LEU A 114 1.13 6.97 4.91
C LEU A 114 0.99 5.45 4.80
N ALA A 115 1.39 4.72 5.84
CA ALA A 115 1.35 3.26 5.83
C ALA A 115 -0.08 2.74 5.62
N SER A 116 -1.08 3.32 6.29
CA SER A 116 -2.48 2.97 6.11
C SER A 116 -2.98 3.27 4.70
N ALA A 117 -2.67 4.46 4.16
CA ALA A 117 -3.04 4.83 2.80
C ALA A 117 -2.44 3.89 1.75
N LEU A 118 -1.18 3.45 1.94
CA LEU A 118 -0.53 2.48 1.05
C LEU A 118 -1.17 1.08 1.14
N ILE A 119 -1.53 0.64 2.35
CA ILE A 119 -2.25 -0.64 2.55
C ILE A 119 -3.60 -0.61 1.82
N GLU A 120 -4.38 0.45 1.99
CA GLU A 120 -5.67 0.62 1.32
C GLU A 120 -5.51 0.68 -0.21
N LYS A 121 -4.51 1.41 -0.67
CA LYS A 121 -4.21 1.55 -2.10
C LYS A 121 -3.86 0.24 -2.78
N VAL A 122 -2.98 -0.53 -2.17
CA VAL A 122 -2.51 -1.80 -2.73
C VAL A 122 -3.56 -2.89 -2.56
N ALA A 123 -4.28 -2.89 -1.43
CA ALA A 123 -5.35 -3.85 -1.09
C ALA A 123 -4.95 -5.34 -1.28
N LYS A 124 -3.66 -5.66 -1.08
CA LYS A 124 -3.15 -7.05 -1.17
C LYS A 124 -2.72 -7.54 0.22
N PRO A 125 -3.21 -8.69 0.70
CA PRO A 125 -2.82 -9.24 2.00
C PRO A 125 -1.31 -9.41 2.19
N SER A 126 -0.59 -9.79 1.13
CA SER A 126 0.87 -9.91 1.14
C SER A 126 1.58 -8.58 1.39
N PHE A 127 1.06 -7.49 0.85
CA PHE A 127 1.61 -6.15 1.07
C PHE A 127 1.29 -5.65 2.49
N THR A 128 0.07 -5.87 2.98
CA THR A 128 -0.30 -5.57 4.37
C THR A 128 0.62 -6.30 5.34
N GLN A 129 0.89 -7.59 5.10
CA GLN A 129 1.82 -8.37 5.91
C GLN A 129 3.26 -7.82 5.83
N PHE A 130 3.71 -7.42 4.65
CA PHE A 130 5.01 -6.79 4.46
C PHE A 130 5.12 -5.49 5.28
N VAL A 131 4.15 -4.57 5.16
CA VAL A 131 4.12 -3.32 5.94
C VAL A 131 4.14 -3.61 7.44
N PHE A 132 3.34 -4.57 7.89
CA PHE A 132 3.25 -5.00 9.29
C PHE A 132 4.61 -5.47 9.85
N LEU A 133 5.35 -6.27 9.08
CA LEU A 133 6.60 -6.89 9.53
C LEU A 133 7.80 -5.97 9.39
N GLU A 134 7.86 -5.15 8.33
CA GLU A 134 9.09 -4.46 7.94
C GLU A 134 9.16 -3.00 8.44
N GLY A 135 8.05 -2.39 8.85
CA GLY A 135 8.16 -0.99 9.17
C GLY A 135 6.99 -0.30 9.86
N ALA A 136 5.84 -0.95 10.03
CA ALA A 136 4.69 -0.33 10.69
C ALA A 136 5.00 0.04 12.15
N SER A 137 4.44 1.18 12.61
CA SER A 137 4.53 1.58 14.01
C SER A 137 3.85 0.54 14.92
N PRO A 138 4.22 0.47 16.21
CA PRO A 138 3.55 -0.40 17.18
C PRO A 138 2.04 -0.11 17.30
N GLN A 139 1.63 1.13 17.05
CA GLN A 139 0.24 1.54 17.06
C GLN A 139 -0.50 0.95 15.86
N LEU A 140 0.02 1.11 14.65
CA LEU A 140 -0.56 0.55 13.43
C LEU A 140 -0.57 -0.97 13.47
N GLN A 141 0.50 -1.62 13.96
CA GLN A 141 0.54 -3.06 14.16
C GLN A 141 -0.59 -3.55 15.06
N THR A 142 -0.84 -2.84 16.17
CA THR A 142 -1.96 -3.16 17.08
C THR A 142 -3.32 -3.00 16.40
N GLN A 143 -3.50 -1.96 15.61
CA GLN A 143 -4.75 -1.73 14.85
C GLN A 143 -4.97 -2.85 13.82
N LEU A 144 -3.94 -3.23 13.07
CA LEU A 144 -4.02 -4.30 12.08
C LEU A 144 -4.34 -5.67 12.71
N VAL A 145 -3.73 -5.99 13.87
CA VAL A 145 -4.05 -7.21 14.63
C VAL A 145 -5.51 -7.20 15.08
N ASN A 146 -6.01 -6.07 15.60
CA ASN A 146 -7.40 -5.96 16.06
C ASN A 146 -8.43 -6.05 14.93
N ALA A 147 -8.07 -5.57 13.74
CA ALA A 147 -8.92 -5.67 12.55
C ALA A 147 -9.00 -7.10 11.98
N HIS A 148 -8.01 -7.96 12.27
CA HIS A 148 -8.01 -9.35 11.80
C HIS A 148 -9.11 -10.17 12.47
N SER A 149 -9.80 -10.99 11.65
CA SER A 149 -10.85 -11.93 12.06
C SER A 149 -10.48 -13.40 11.84
N ASP A 150 -9.44 -13.70 11.05
CA ASP A 150 -9.02 -15.06 10.76
C ASP A 150 -7.93 -15.54 11.74
N VAL A 151 -8.24 -16.61 12.47
CA VAL A 151 -7.32 -17.19 13.47
C VAL A 151 -6.10 -17.83 12.81
N SER A 152 -6.27 -18.49 11.65
CA SER A 152 -5.16 -19.16 10.94
C SER A 152 -4.11 -18.16 10.47
N ASP A 153 -4.56 -17.01 9.95
CA ASP A 153 -3.66 -15.97 9.46
C ASP A 153 -2.94 -15.27 10.62
N LEU A 154 -3.64 -15.02 11.73
CA LEU A 154 -3.00 -14.51 12.97
C LEU A 154 -1.96 -15.51 13.52
N GLN A 155 -2.21 -16.81 13.48
CA GLN A 155 -1.24 -17.84 13.91
C GLN A 155 0.00 -17.86 13.00
N LYS A 156 -0.18 -17.69 11.68
CA LYS A 156 0.95 -17.57 10.75
C LYS A 156 1.75 -16.29 11.00
N LEU A 157 1.06 -15.20 11.30
CA LEU A 157 1.67 -13.92 11.60
C LEU A 157 2.49 -13.99 12.90
N ALA A 158 1.96 -14.57 13.97
CA ALA A 158 2.66 -14.78 15.24
C ALA A 158 4.00 -15.51 15.09
N LYS A 159 4.09 -16.46 14.14
CA LYS A 159 5.33 -17.21 13.87
C LYS A 159 6.41 -16.38 13.16
N LYS A 160 6.04 -15.26 12.53
CA LYS A 160 6.95 -14.40 11.78
C LYS A 160 7.42 -13.20 12.60
N VAL A 161 6.78 -12.92 13.70
CA VAL A 161 7.09 -11.80 14.60
C VAL A 161 8.11 -12.25 15.63
N SER A 162 9.17 -11.45 15.82
CA SER A 162 10.21 -11.69 16.83
C SER A 162 9.98 -10.92 18.13
N ASP A 163 9.06 -9.95 18.16
CA ASP A 163 8.72 -9.16 19.33
C ASP A 163 7.71 -9.90 20.20
N ASP A 164 8.11 -10.31 21.41
CA ASP A 164 7.28 -11.05 22.36
C ASP A 164 6.03 -10.28 22.80
N ALA A 165 6.11 -8.95 22.90
CA ALA A 165 4.97 -8.12 23.26
C ALA A 165 3.92 -8.10 22.16
N LEU A 166 4.35 -8.06 20.91
CA LEU A 166 3.46 -8.13 19.74
C LEU A 166 2.88 -9.54 19.59
N VAL A 167 3.67 -10.59 19.80
CA VAL A 167 3.19 -11.99 19.83
C VAL A 167 2.10 -12.17 20.90
N THR A 168 2.29 -11.59 22.07
CA THR A 168 1.29 -11.63 23.14
C THR A 168 -0.03 -10.96 22.72
N LYS A 169 0.03 -9.81 22.06
CA LYS A 169 -1.16 -9.12 21.52
C LYS A 169 -1.88 -9.96 20.45
N ILE A 170 -1.12 -10.59 19.55
CA ILE A 170 -1.68 -11.46 18.51
C ILE A 170 -2.41 -12.65 19.16
N ASN A 171 -1.79 -13.30 20.16
CA ASN A 171 -2.39 -14.43 20.87
C ASN A 171 -3.65 -14.01 21.63
N ALA A 172 -3.65 -12.87 22.30
CA ALA A 172 -4.83 -12.32 22.96
C ALA A 172 -5.98 -12.07 21.98
N ARG A 173 -5.69 -11.60 20.77
CA ARG A 173 -6.71 -11.45 19.72
C ARG A 173 -7.24 -12.79 19.23
N ILE A 174 -6.38 -13.80 19.04
CA ILE A 174 -6.78 -15.18 18.69
C ILE A 174 -7.75 -15.72 19.73
N ASP A 175 -7.43 -15.57 21.02
CA ASP A 175 -8.28 -16.04 22.11
C ASP A 175 -9.62 -15.32 22.15
N ALA A 176 -9.62 -14.00 21.95
CA ALA A 176 -10.84 -13.21 21.86
C ALA A 176 -11.77 -13.68 20.72
N ILE A 177 -11.20 -13.98 19.54
CA ILE A 177 -11.98 -14.51 18.40
C ILE A 177 -12.57 -15.89 18.74
N LYS A 178 -11.79 -16.79 19.33
CA LYS A 178 -12.23 -18.12 19.74
C LYS A 178 -13.33 -18.06 20.79
N GLU A 179 -13.19 -17.20 21.79
CA GLU A 179 -14.22 -17.00 22.81
C GLU A 179 -15.51 -16.39 22.24
N ALA A 180 -15.39 -15.41 21.35
CA ALA A 180 -16.54 -14.86 20.64
C ALA A 180 -17.30 -15.93 19.83
N ALA A 181 -16.58 -16.88 19.21
CA ALA A 181 -17.20 -17.97 18.47
C ALA A 181 -17.90 -19.01 19.39
N LYS A 182 -17.42 -19.20 20.62
CA LYS A 182 -18.06 -20.12 21.59
C LYS A 182 -19.35 -19.56 22.19
N ARG A 183 -19.45 -18.26 22.40
CA ARG A 183 -20.59 -17.60 23.08
C ARG A 183 -21.95 -17.97 22.49
N PRO A 184 -22.20 -17.96 21.17
CA PRO A 184 -23.49 -18.33 20.62
C PRO A 184 -23.89 -19.78 20.90
N VAL A 185 -22.90 -20.67 20.91
CA VAL A 185 -23.12 -22.11 21.16
C VAL A 185 -23.49 -22.34 22.63
N GLU A 186 -22.80 -21.66 23.54
CA GLU A 186 -23.07 -21.75 24.96
C GLU A 186 -24.42 -21.13 25.33
N LEU A 187 -24.77 -19.96 24.76
CA LEU A 187 -26.08 -19.35 24.90
C LEU A 187 -27.21 -20.27 24.41
N LYS A 188 -27.00 -20.93 23.26
CA LYS A 188 -27.98 -21.89 22.74
C LYS A 188 -28.17 -23.07 23.68
N LYS A 189 -27.08 -23.61 24.25
CA LYS A 189 -27.14 -24.66 25.28
C LYS A 189 -27.92 -24.24 26.50
N GLN A 190 -27.61 -23.06 27.05
CA GLN A 190 -28.28 -22.52 28.22
C GLN A 190 -29.79 -22.29 27.99
N LEU A 191 -30.17 -21.76 26.83
CA LEU A 191 -31.54 -21.59 26.40
C LEU A 191 -32.29 -22.95 26.31
N THR A 192 -31.65 -23.92 25.65
CA THR A 192 -32.26 -25.26 25.52
C THR A 192 -32.44 -25.91 26.89
N LEU A 193 -31.45 -25.81 27.78
CA LEU A 193 -31.55 -26.34 29.15
C LEU A 193 -32.62 -25.63 29.97
N GLY A 194 -32.73 -24.28 29.83
CA GLY A 194 -33.76 -23.47 30.46
C GLY A 194 -35.18 -23.86 30.02
N LEU A 195 -35.36 -24.04 28.70
CA LEU A 195 -36.64 -24.47 28.14
C LEU A 195 -37.01 -25.86 28.61
N SER A 196 -36.08 -26.82 28.65
CA SER A 196 -36.34 -28.17 29.15
C SER A 196 -36.73 -28.18 30.62
N LYS A 197 -36.08 -27.37 31.46
CA LYS A 197 -36.45 -27.23 32.89
C LYS A 197 -37.86 -26.60 33.05
N TYR A 198 -38.18 -25.60 32.25
CA TYR A 198 -39.47 -24.96 32.26
C TYR A 198 -40.59 -25.94 31.85
N GLN A 199 -40.39 -26.72 30.79
CA GLN A 199 -41.26 -27.74 30.33
C GLN A 199 -41.54 -28.81 31.43
N ALA A 200 -40.47 -29.27 32.09
CA ALA A 200 -40.57 -30.24 33.17
C ALA A 200 -41.33 -29.69 34.41
N LEU A 201 -41.30 -28.39 34.64
CA LEU A 201 -42.09 -27.73 35.70
C LEU A 201 -43.60 -27.65 35.31
N LEU A 202 -43.88 -27.35 34.05
CA LEU A 202 -45.28 -27.37 33.55
C LEU A 202 -45.90 -28.72 33.62
N ASP A 203 -45.15 -29.78 33.15
CA ASP A 203 -45.62 -31.14 33.19
C ASP A 203 -45.89 -31.63 34.63
N LYS A 204 -45.20 -31.12 35.62
CA LYS A 204 -45.46 -31.42 37.05
C LYS A 204 -46.71 -30.69 37.57
N SER A 205 -46.97 -29.47 37.13
CA SER A 205 -48.12 -28.68 37.58
C SER A 205 -49.42 -29.23 37.02
N ASP A 206 -49.43 -29.87 35.85
CA ASP A 206 -50.59 -30.45 35.23
C ASP A 206 -50.98 -31.82 35.83
N VAL A 207 -50.10 -32.44 36.66
CA VAL A 207 -50.36 -33.74 37.33
C VAL A 207 -50.99 -33.54 38.71
N GLU A 208 -51.01 -32.34 39.30
CA GLU A 208 -51.57 -32.03 40.61
C GLU A 208 -52.99 -31.45 40.55
N THR A 209 -53.70 -31.50 39.41
CA THR A 209 -55.07 -31.11 39.21
C THR A 209 -55.94 -32.30 38.92
#